data_e696a7e8d95232c5c28362b0bcc8180c
#
_entry.id   e696a7e8d95232c5c28362b0bcc8180c
#
_cell.length_a   1.000
_cell.length_b   1.000
_cell.length_c   1.000
_cell.angle_alpha   90.00
_cell.angle_beta   90.00
_cell.angle_gamma   90.00
#
_symmetry.space_group_name_H-M   'P 1'
#
loop_
_entity.id
_entity.type
_entity.pdbx_description
1 polymer ?
#
loop_
_entity_poly.entity_id
_entity_poly.type
_entity_poly.pdbx_seq_one_letter_code
_entity_poly.pdbx_strand_id
1 'polypeptide(L)'
;MEVVWLANHNAHTYFGLQVLGQLPPDLRELCTEDLPVFHLGLYGPDPLIFSLWTKKISDRLHKRWREESLPDLTDAIQTGSPTARSFAAGYILHHMLDDTVHPVIYGWMEEGSSHFRLEIALDLLLLEEKRRANSPKLHTEGKGRTAATAESVLKPMGARQYLA
;
A
#
# COMPACT_ATOMS: atom_id res chain seq x y z
N MET A 1 10.94 -19.45 9.32
CA MET A 1 9.74 -19.16 8.49
C MET A 1 9.50 -17.67 8.63
N GLU A 2 10.32 -16.90 7.90
CA GLU A 2 10.31 -15.44 7.96
C GLU A 2 9.12 -14.87 7.21
N VAL A 3 8.49 -14.00 7.85
CA VAL A 3 7.28 -13.27 7.69
C VAL A 3 7.19 -12.60 6.32
N VAL A 4 6.51 -13.22 5.40
CA VAL A 4 6.06 -12.66 4.10
C VAL A 4 4.97 -11.58 4.27
N TRP A 5 4.69 -11.19 5.51
CA TRP A 5 3.63 -10.27 5.92
C TRP A 5 3.87 -8.80 5.58
N LEU A 6 5.06 -8.42 5.11
CA LEU A 6 5.47 -7.03 5.00
C LEU A 6 5.43 -6.47 3.57
N ALA A 7 5.22 -7.32 2.57
CA ALA A 7 5.48 -6.90 1.20
C ALA A 7 4.43 -5.94 0.63
N ASN A 8 3.17 -6.11 0.94
CA ASN A 8 2.09 -5.26 0.43
C ASN A 8 1.81 -4.02 1.30
N HIS A 9 2.35 -4.01 2.50
CA HIS A 9 2.07 -2.98 3.51
C HIS A 9 2.93 -1.73 3.38
N ASN A 10 4.12 -1.84 2.80
CA ASN A 10 5.03 -0.70 2.69
C ASN A 10 4.49 0.36 1.73
N ALA A 11 3.84 -0.04 0.64
CA ALA A 11 3.21 0.87 -0.31
C ALA A 11 2.10 1.68 0.37
N HIS A 12 1.19 1.02 1.10
CA HIS A 12 0.12 1.67 1.85
C HIS A 12 0.65 2.61 2.93
N THR A 13 1.63 2.17 3.71
CA THR A 13 2.27 3.01 4.72
C THR A 13 2.95 4.23 4.09
N TYR A 14 3.69 4.03 3.01
CA TYR A 14 4.36 5.12 2.31
C TYR A 14 3.37 6.14 1.76
N PHE A 15 2.35 5.67 1.07
CA PHE A 15 1.29 6.51 0.53
C PHE A 15 0.59 7.30 1.64
N GLY A 16 0.16 6.62 2.72
CA GLY A 16 -0.48 7.26 3.86
C GLY A 16 0.36 8.39 4.47
N LEU A 17 1.66 8.15 4.67
CA LEU A 17 2.58 9.16 5.18
C LEU A 17 2.81 10.32 4.20
N GLN A 18 2.83 10.07 2.89
CA GLN A 18 2.92 11.13 1.88
C GLN A 18 1.67 12.00 1.88
N VAL A 19 0.49 11.41 1.95
CA VAL A 19 -0.78 12.15 2.05
C VAL A 19 -0.81 12.98 3.32
N LEU A 20 -0.49 12.40 4.48
CA LEU A 20 -0.41 13.16 5.75
C LEU A 20 0.53 14.36 5.65
N GLY A 21 1.65 14.22 4.95
CA GLY A 21 2.61 15.31 4.73
C GLY A 21 2.03 16.48 3.95
N GLN A 22 0.98 16.26 3.16
CA GLN A 22 0.32 17.26 2.32
C GLN A 22 -0.96 17.83 2.95
N LEU A 23 -1.50 17.20 3.99
CA LEU A 23 -2.68 17.70 4.68
C LEU A 23 -2.38 18.98 5.48
N PRO A 24 -3.36 19.89 5.61
CA PRO A 24 -3.32 20.96 6.60
C PRO A 24 -3.06 20.40 8.00
N PRO A 25 -2.36 21.17 8.87
CA PRO A 25 -1.94 20.67 10.19
C PRO A 25 -3.09 20.14 11.05
N ASP A 26 -4.21 20.82 11.06
CA ASP A 26 -5.43 20.45 11.80
C ASP A 26 -6.02 19.12 11.33
N LEU A 27 -6.10 18.91 10.02
CA LEU A 27 -6.56 17.63 9.46
C LEU A 27 -5.56 16.51 9.70
N ARG A 28 -4.26 16.80 9.61
CA ARG A 28 -3.21 15.83 9.92
C ARG A 28 -3.30 15.37 11.37
N GLU A 29 -3.43 16.31 12.32
CA GLU A 29 -3.59 16.03 13.74
C GLU A 29 -4.81 15.16 13.98
N LEU A 30 -5.97 15.55 13.44
CA LEU A 30 -7.22 14.79 13.53
C LEU A 30 -7.09 13.34 13.03
N CYS A 31 -6.39 13.12 11.91
CA CYS A 31 -6.18 11.79 11.35
C CYS A 31 -5.17 10.94 12.15
N THR A 32 -4.31 11.57 12.96
CA THR A 32 -3.20 10.90 13.64
C THR A 32 -3.22 11.03 15.16
N GLU A 33 -4.39 11.37 15.74
CA GLU A 33 -4.59 11.41 17.20
C GLU A 33 -4.19 10.06 17.87
N ASP A 34 -4.36 8.94 17.13
CA ASP A 34 -3.89 7.61 17.51
C ASP A 34 -3.07 7.02 16.34
N LEU A 35 -1.79 7.42 16.25
CA LEU A 35 -0.93 7.04 15.13
C LEU A 35 -0.78 5.53 14.94
N PRO A 36 -0.61 4.69 15.98
CA PRO A 36 -0.61 3.23 15.84
C PRO A 36 -1.89 2.70 15.17
N VAL A 37 -3.06 3.25 15.52
CA VAL A 37 -4.34 2.84 14.96
C VAL A 37 -4.54 3.37 13.56
N PHE A 38 -4.03 4.56 13.23
CA PHE A 38 -3.95 5.03 11.84
C PHE A 38 -3.16 4.04 10.98
N HIS A 39 -1.98 3.59 11.43
CA HIS A 39 -1.21 2.57 10.72
C HIS A 39 -1.97 1.25 10.61
N LEU A 40 -2.72 0.84 11.62
CA LEU A 40 -3.59 -0.34 11.52
C LEU A 40 -4.66 -0.16 10.43
N GLY A 41 -5.23 1.04 10.31
CA GLY A 41 -6.16 1.37 9.23
C GLY A 41 -5.54 1.23 7.85
N LEU A 42 -4.27 1.62 7.67
CA LEU A 42 -3.55 1.46 6.40
C LEU A 42 -3.37 0.00 5.95
N TYR A 43 -3.51 -0.97 6.84
CA TYR A 43 -3.57 -2.39 6.44
C TYR A 43 -4.91 -2.74 5.76
N GLY A 44 -5.95 -1.97 5.98
CA GLY A 44 -7.26 -2.23 5.44
C GLY A 44 -7.78 -3.63 5.75
N PRO A 45 -8.47 -4.28 4.82
CA PRO A 45 -8.94 -5.65 4.96
C PRO A 45 -7.89 -6.72 4.57
N ASP A 46 -6.68 -6.35 4.15
CA ASP A 46 -5.63 -7.26 3.68
C ASP A 46 -5.27 -8.38 4.66
N PRO A 47 -5.16 -8.15 5.98
CA PRO A 47 -4.88 -9.21 6.92
C PRO A 47 -5.88 -10.37 6.86
N LEU A 48 -7.09 -10.12 6.36
CA LEU A 48 -8.15 -11.14 6.25
C LEU A 48 -7.94 -12.09 5.08
N ILE A 49 -7.09 -11.79 4.09
CA ILE A 49 -6.83 -12.65 2.93
C ILE A 49 -6.11 -13.96 3.30
N PHE A 50 -5.39 -13.97 4.41
CA PHE A 50 -4.53 -15.10 4.81
C PHE A 50 -5.28 -16.25 5.48
N SER A 51 -6.57 -16.09 5.73
CA SER A 51 -7.42 -17.17 6.25
C SER A 51 -8.49 -17.53 5.23
N LEU A 52 -8.64 -18.82 4.94
CA LEU A 52 -9.69 -19.32 4.04
C LEU A 52 -11.11 -18.90 4.48
N TRP A 53 -11.29 -18.74 5.79
CA TRP A 53 -12.58 -18.33 6.36
C TRP A 53 -12.86 -16.83 6.19
N THR A 54 -11.83 -16.00 6.30
CA THR A 54 -11.97 -14.52 6.26
C THR A 54 -11.71 -13.95 4.88
N LYS A 55 -11.12 -14.72 3.95
CA LYS A 55 -10.83 -14.24 2.58
C LYS A 55 -12.06 -13.68 1.87
N LYS A 56 -13.22 -14.35 1.99
CA LYS A 56 -14.47 -13.87 1.38
C LYS A 56 -14.92 -12.53 1.95
N ILE A 57 -14.63 -12.29 3.24
CA ILE A 57 -14.92 -11.02 3.91
C ILE A 57 -13.98 -9.95 3.34
N SER A 58 -12.68 -10.24 3.24
CA SER A 58 -11.70 -9.34 2.63
C SER A 58 -12.11 -8.97 1.21
N ASP A 59 -12.40 -9.96 0.36
CA ASP A 59 -12.83 -9.75 -1.03
C ASP A 59 -14.08 -8.85 -1.13
N ARG A 60 -15.03 -9.00 -0.21
CA ARG A 60 -16.23 -8.16 -0.15
C ARG A 60 -15.88 -6.73 0.27
N LEU A 61 -15.08 -6.57 1.31
CA LEU A 61 -14.66 -5.27 1.83
C LEU A 61 -13.87 -4.49 0.77
N HIS A 62 -13.01 -5.11 -0.02
CA HIS A 62 -12.33 -4.45 -1.13
C HIS A 62 -13.28 -4.05 -2.25
N LYS A 63 -14.20 -4.93 -2.66
CA LYS A 63 -15.09 -4.69 -3.81
C LYS A 63 -16.19 -3.70 -3.53
N ARG A 64 -16.67 -3.63 -2.29
CA ARG A 64 -17.86 -2.88 -1.90
C ARG A 64 -17.60 -1.83 -0.82
N TRP A 65 -16.36 -1.42 -0.66
CA TRP A 65 -15.99 -0.50 0.41
C TRP A 65 -16.70 0.86 0.31
N ARG A 66 -16.96 1.33 -0.93
CA ARG A 66 -17.64 2.61 -1.16
C ARG A 66 -19.10 2.58 -0.72
N GLU A 67 -19.77 1.45 -0.94
CA GLU A 67 -21.18 1.29 -0.58
C GLU A 67 -21.37 0.85 0.88
N GLU A 68 -20.49 -0.03 1.36
CA GLU A 68 -20.69 -0.70 2.65
C GLU A 68 -19.87 -0.09 3.79
N SER A 69 -18.66 0.38 3.53
CA SER A 69 -17.75 0.86 4.58
C SER A 69 -17.59 2.38 4.60
N LEU A 70 -17.57 3.05 3.46
CA LEU A 70 -17.28 4.48 3.37
C LEU A 70 -18.27 5.36 4.17
N PRO A 71 -19.58 5.10 4.21
CA PRO A 71 -20.49 5.88 5.04
C PRO A 71 -20.13 5.84 6.52
N ASP A 72 -19.86 4.63 7.07
CA ASP A 72 -19.51 4.45 8.48
C ASP A 72 -18.13 5.04 8.80
N LEU A 73 -17.17 4.92 7.88
CA LEU A 73 -15.85 5.52 8.01
C LEU A 73 -15.92 7.05 8.01
N THR A 74 -16.77 7.62 7.17
CA THR A 74 -16.99 9.07 7.11
C THR A 74 -17.64 9.57 8.40
N ASP A 75 -18.64 8.86 8.93
CA ASP A 75 -19.24 9.17 10.22
C ASP A 75 -18.22 9.07 11.35
N ALA A 76 -17.40 8.03 11.35
CA ALA A 76 -16.32 7.86 12.33
C ALA A 76 -15.31 9.01 12.32
N ILE A 77 -14.98 9.58 11.15
CA ILE A 77 -14.13 10.77 11.06
C ILE A 77 -14.82 12.00 11.66
N GLN A 78 -16.11 12.18 11.43
CA GLN A 78 -16.84 13.36 11.86
C GLN A 78 -17.20 13.33 13.35
N THR A 79 -17.62 12.18 13.85
CA THR A 79 -18.26 12.04 15.18
C THR A 79 -17.56 11.07 16.11
N GLY A 80 -16.62 10.27 15.59
CA GLY A 80 -15.98 9.18 16.33
C GLY A 80 -14.96 9.64 17.37
N SER A 81 -14.51 8.70 18.19
CA SER A 81 -13.38 8.88 19.10
C SER A 81 -12.08 9.12 18.34
N PRO A 82 -11.02 9.66 18.98
CA PRO A 82 -9.69 9.77 18.39
C PRO A 82 -9.22 8.49 17.69
N THR A 83 -9.35 7.35 18.37
CA THR A 83 -9.00 6.03 17.83
C THR A 83 -9.84 5.67 16.58
N ALA A 84 -11.16 5.93 16.62
CA ALA A 84 -12.05 5.65 15.48
C ALA A 84 -11.72 6.55 14.28
N ARG A 85 -11.44 7.83 14.50
CA ARG A 85 -11.01 8.77 13.45
C ARG A 85 -9.72 8.34 12.79
N SER A 86 -8.71 8.02 13.59
CA SER A 86 -7.40 7.58 13.09
C SER A 86 -7.51 6.29 12.28
N PHE A 87 -8.28 5.29 12.77
CA PHE A 87 -8.53 4.06 12.02
C PHE A 87 -9.21 4.34 10.68
N ALA A 88 -10.31 5.10 10.70
CA ALA A 88 -11.10 5.40 9.51
C ALA A 88 -10.26 6.15 8.45
N ALA A 89 -9.44 7.12 8.87
CA ALA A 89 -8.55 7.84 7.98
C ALA A 89 -7.55 6.89 7.29
N GLY A 90 -6.87 6.02 8.04
CA GLY A 90 -5.98 5.02 7.48
C GLY A 90 -6.67 4.05 6.53
N TYR A 91 -7.86 3.57 6.91
CA TYR A 91 -8.64 2.61 6.11
C TYR A 91 -9.12 3.21 4.78
N ILE A 92 -9.54 4.47 4.78
CA ILE A 92 -9.89 5.18 3.54
C ILE A 92 -8.66 5.32 2.64
N LEU A 93 -7.51 5.69 3.19
CA LEU A 93 -6.27 5.82 2.41
C LEU A 93 -5.80 4.48 1.82
N HIS A 94 -5.98 3.36 2.53
CA HIS A 94 -5.76 2.03 1.97
C HIS A 94 -6.53 1.86 0.66
N HIS A 95 -7.83 2.01 0.69
CA HIS A 95 -8.67 1.82 -0.49
C HIS A 95 -8.43 2.85 -1.61
N MET A 96 -8.05 4.08 -1.26
CA MET A 96 -7.69 5.09 -2.26
C MET A 96 -6.44 4.66 -3.05
N LEU A 97 -5.45 4.07 -2.38
CA LEU A 97 -4.28 3.52 -3.07
C LEU A 97 -4.67 2.35 -3.96
N ASP A 98 -5.43 1.40 -3.44
CA ASP A 98 -5.89 0.22 -4.18
C ASP A 98 -6.67 0.59 -5.45
N ASP A 99 -7.63 1.48 -5.33
CA ASP A 99 -8.43 1.98 -6.46
C ASP A 99 -7.55 2.62 -7.55
N THR A 100 -6.40 3.18 -7.17
CA THR A 100 -5.46 3.82 -8.09
C THR A 100 -4.48 2.84 -8.71
N VAL A 101 -3.96 1.91 -7.91
CA VAL A 101 -2.84 1.04 -8.29
C VAL A 101 -3.31 -0.25 -8.95
N HIS A 102 -4.42 -0.84 -8.50
CA HIS A 102 -4.91 -2.10 -9.04
C HIS A 102 -5.20 -2.07 -10.56
N PRO A 103 -5.81 -1.02 -11.14
CA PRO A 103 -5.98 -0.96 -12.59
C PRO A 103 -4.65 -1.03 -13.35
N VAL A 104 -3.60 -0.43 -12.80
CA VAL A 104 -2.24 -0.47 -13.38
C VAL A 104 -1.64 -1.87 -13.24
N ILE A 105 -1.73 -2.48 -12.06
CA ILE A 105 -1.26 -3.85 -11.81
C ILE A 105 -1.96 -4.84 -12.73
N TYR A 106 -3.28 -4.75 -12.86
CA TYR A 106 -4.05 -5.62 -13.76
C TYR A 106 -3.67 -5.41 -15.23
N GLY A 107 -3.35 -4.17 -15.64
CA GLY A 107 -2.85 -3.89 -16.98
C GLY A 107 -1.48 -4.51 -17.27
N TRP A 108 -0.69 -4.79 -16.24
CA TRP A 108 0.63 -5.45 -16.36
C TRP A 108 0.57 -6.96 -16.24
N MET A 109 -0.57 -7.52 -15.83
CA MET A 109 -0.71 -8.96 -15.66
C MET A 109 -0.75 -9.65 -17.03
N GLU A 110 0.18 -10.59 -17.24
CA GLU A 110 0.15 -11.57 -18.32
C GLU A 110 -0.52 -12.86 -17.84
N GLU A 111 -0.87 -13.72 -18.78
CA GLU A 111 -1.45 -15.06 -18.45
C GLU A 111 -0.49 -15.83 -17.52
N GLY A 112 -1.01 -16.28 -16.37
CA GLY A 112 -0.23 -16.97 -15.35
C GLY A 112 0.52 -16.08 -14.36
N SER A 113 0.47 -14.75 -14.49
CA SER A 113 1.02 -13.86 -13.49
C SER A 113 0.12 -13.77 -12.25
N SER A 114 0.71 -13.43 -11.12
CA SER A 114 0.00 -13.29 -9.85
C SER A 114 -0.03 -11.83 -9.42
N HIS A 115 -1.23 -11.27 -9.23
CA HIS A 115 -1.46 -9.94 -8.67
C HIS A 115 -0.60 -9.73 -7.40
N PHE A 116 -0.70 -10.65 -6.45
CA PHE A 116 0.05 -10.60 -5.19
C PHE A 116 1.58 -10.53 -5.40
N ARG A 117 2.12 -11.23 -6.41
CA ARG A 117 3.55 -11.16 -6.73
C ARG A 117 3.98 -9.80 -7.27
N LEU A 118 3.13 -9.15 -8.06
CA LEU A 118 3.41 -7.81 -8.58
C LEU A 118 3.40 -6.78 -7.46
N GLU A 119 2.46 -6.86 -6.53
CA GLU A 119 2.43 -6.01 -5.34
C GLU A 119 3.68 -6.17 -4.47
N ILE A 120 4.11 -7.42 -4.22
CA ILE A 120 5.37 -7.70 -3.52
C ILE A 120 6.55 -7.05 -4.23
N ALA A 121 6.61 -7.15 -5.56
CA ALA A 121 7.70 -6.57 -6.33
C ALA A 121 7.71 -5.04 -6.23
N LEU A 122 6.54 -4.39 -6.27
CA LEU A 122 6.41 -2.94 -6.09
C LEU A 122 6.88 -2.51 -4.69
N ASP A 123 6.49 -3.24 -3.65
CA ASP A 123 6.92 -2.97 -2.28
C ASP A 123 8.45 -3.06 -2.12
N LEU A 124 9.06 -4.10 -2.71
CA LEU A 124 10.52 -4.25 -2.69
C LEU A 124 11.24 -3.13 -3.43
N LEU A 125 10.69 -2.66 -4.55
CA LEU A 125 11.23 -1.51 -5.28
C LEU A 125 11.14 -0.22 -4.47
N LEU A 126 10.01 0.03 -3.80
CA LEU A 126 9.83 1.19 -2.92
C LEU A 126 10.81 1.17 -1.74
N LEU A 127 11.03 0.02 -1.13
CA LEU A 127 12.00 -0.14 -0.04
C LEU A 127 13.42 0.13 -0.52
N GLU A 128 13.78 -0.36 -1.70
CA GLU A 128 15.11 -0.13 -2.28
C GLU A 128 15.32 1.34 -2.63
N GLU A 129 14.33 2.03 -3.19
CA GLU A 129 14.40 3.47 -3.45
C GLU A 129 14.58 4.28 -2.16
N LYS A 130 13.81 3.97 -1.11
CA LYS A 130 13.96 4.60 0.21
C LYS A 130 15.36 4.36 0.78
N ARG A 131 15.88 3.15 0.70
CA ARG A 131 17.22 2.82 1.16
C ARG A 131 18.26 3.65 0.43
N ARG A 132 18.13 3.83 -0.88
CA ARG A 132 19.04 4.65 -1.70
C ARG A 132 18.94 6.14 -1.37
N ALA A 133 17.72 6.65 -1.20
CA ALA A 133 17.50 8.05 -0.85
C ALA A 133 18.11 8.42 0.51
N ASN A 134 18.08 7.49 1.47
CA ASN A 134 18.62 7.67 2.82
C ASN A 134 20.09 7.25 2.97
N SER A 135 20.69 6.62 1.94
CA SER A 135 22.13 6.29 1.97
C SER A 135 22.97 7.54 1.74
N PRO A 136 24.02 7.80 2.54
CA PRO A 136 24.95 8.87 2.23
C PRO A 136 25.46 8.68 0.81
N LYS A 137 25.43 9.76 0.02
CA LYS A 137 25.92 9.75 -1.37
C LYS A 137 27.41 9.40 -1.37
N LEU A 138 27.74 8.13 -1.37
CA LEU A 138 29.05 7.71 -1.85
C LEU A 138 29.05 8.02 -3.35
N HIS A 139 29.88 8.98 -3.75
CA HIS A 139 30.18 9.24 -5.16
C HIS A 139 30.80 7.98 -5.77
N THR A 140 29.98 7.12 -6.36
CA THR A 140 30.44 6.10 -7.28
C THR A 140 29.51 6.12 -8.47
N GLU A 141 30.10 6.50 -9.61
CA GLU A 141 29.51 6.39 -10.93
C GLU A 141 28.98 4.97 -11.16
N GLY A 142 27.67 4.84 -11.32
CA GLY A 142 27.04 3.54 -11.56
C GLY A 142 25.64 3.67 -12.12
N LYS A 143 25.51 4.31 -13.29
CA LYS A 143 24.24 4.51 -14.01
C LYS A 143 23.57 3.21 -14.55
N GLY A 144 24.04 2.02 -14.20
CA GLY A 144 23.56 0.79 -14.84
C GLY A 144 22.80 -0.21 -13.96
N ARG A 145 22.82 -0.04 -12.62
CA ARG A 145 22.33 -1.12 -11.72
C ARG A 145 20.85 -1.08 -11.37
N THR A 146 20.18 0.05 -11.48
CA THR A 146 18.77 0.20 -11.06
C THR A 146 17.80 -0.51 -12.01
N ALA A 147 18.00 -0.32 -13.32
CA ALA A 147 17.19 -0.98 -14.34
C ALA A 147 17.39 -2.50 -14.34
N ALA A 148 18.65 -2.96 -14.17
CA ALA A 148 18.97 -4.38 -14.12
C ALA A 148 18.35 -5.10 -12.90
N THR A 149 18.26 -4.43 -11.75
CA THR A 149 17.66 -5.03 -10.54
C THR A 149 16.15 -5.11 -10.64
N ALA A 150 15.50 -4.05 -11.13
CA ALA A 150 14.07 -4.05 -11.40
C ALA A 150 13.71 -5.09 -12.46
N GLU A 151 14.47 -5.16 -13.55
CA GLU A 151 14.31 -6.15 -14.61
C GLU A 151 14.51 -7.59 -14.11
N SER A 152 15.46 -7.85 -13.22
CA SER A 152 15.72 -9.18 -12.66
C SER A 152 14.57 -9.66 -11.75
N VAL A 153 13.88 -8.75 -11.07
CA VAL A 153 12.74 -9.04 -10.20
C VAL A 153 11.44 -9.20 -11.01
N LEU A 154 11.23 -8.35 -12.02
CA LEU A 154 9.99 -8.31 -12.80
C LEU A 154 9.99 -9.33 -13.95
N LYS A 155 11.14 -9.65 -14.54
CA LYS A 155 11.27 -10.60 -15.65
C LYS A 155 10.74 -12.01 -15.37
N PRO A 156 10.94 -12.60 -14.17
CA PRO A 156 10.31 -13.87 -13.81
C PRO A 156 8.81 -13.76 -13.54
N MET A 157 8.25 -12.54 -13.47
CA MET A 157 6.87 -12.25 -13.11
C MET A 157 6.00 -11.88 -14.30
N GLY A 158 6.52 -11.94 -15.53
CA GLY A 158 5.77 -11.66 -16.77
C GLY A 158 5.66 -10.19 -17.17
N ALA A 159 6.36 -9.28 -16.53
CA ALA A 159 6.29 -7.84 -16.79
C ALA A 159 7.35 -7.34 -17.77
N ARG A 160 7.51 -8.01 -18.92
CA ARG A 160 8.65 -7.78 -19.85
C ARG A 160 8.65 -6.45 -20.60
N GLN A 161 7.56 -5.70 -20.70
CA GLN A 161 7.43 -4.63 -21.69
C GLN A 161 7.52 -3.20 -21.16
N TYR A 162 7.67 -3.00 -19.85
CA TYR A 162 7.45 -1.68 -19.23
C TYR A 162 8.70 -1.02 -18.64
N LEU A 163 9.90 -1.55 -18.95
CA LEU A 163 11.17 -1.01 -18.47
C LEU A 163 12.02 -0.37 -19.59
N ALA A 164 11.41 0.01 -20.70
CA ALA A 164 12.07 0.73 -21.79
C ALA A 164 11.88 2.25 -21.67
#